data_9e8a614dc375ed3d2a34c916e19286ae
#
_entry.id   9e8a614dc375ed3d2a34c916e19286ae
#
_cell.length_a   1.000
_cell.length_b   1.000
_cell.length_c   1.000
_cell.angle_alpha   90.00
_cell.angle_beta   90.00
_cell.angle_gamma   90.00
#
_symmetry.space_group_name_H-M   'P 1'
#
loop_
_entity.id
_entity.type
_entity.pdbx_description
1 polymer ?
#
loop_
_entity_poly.entity_id
_entity_poly.type
_entity_poly.pdbx_seq_one_letter_code
_entity_poly.pdbx_strand_id
1 'polypeptide(L)'
;MRSFCLLLPENKEVLESLNVSDPKAGNVSNYIERNACYPVYQNTDVTYFDEAVKGLEAQLTDLAKAEQFIFMEYHAIEDEYAWSRIETVLEERVKAGVEVRVFYDDMGSIGFVNLSF
;
A
#
# COMPACT_ATOMS: atom_id res chain seq x y z
N MET A 1 12.82 17.99 -16.40
CA MET A 1 11.48 17.38 -16.43
C MET A 1 10.74 17.81 -15.17
N ARG A 2 9.75 18.71 -15.24
CA ARG A 2 9.01 19.15 -14.04
C ARG A 2 7.98 18.08 -13.73
N SER A 3 8.17 17.32 -12.66
CA SER A 3 7.13 16.46 -12.11
C SER A 3 5.91 17.31 -11.78
N PHE A 4 4.77 16.99 -12.37
CA PHE A 4 3.49 17.57 -12.01
C PHE A 4 3.06 16.95 -10.67
N CYS A 5 3.39 17.63 -9.58
CA CYS A 5 2.82 17.33 -8.27
C CYS A 5 1.40 17.89 -8.22
N LEU A 6 0.40 17.04 -8.30
CA LEU A 6 -0.99 17.42 -8.02
C LEU A 6 -1.17 17.50 -6.50
N LEU A 7 -0.86 18.67 -5.93
CA LEU A 7 -1.18 18.97 -4.54
C LEU A 7 -2.63 19.39 -4.44
N LEU A 8 -3.41 18.69 -3.64
CA LEU A 8 -4.73 19.13 -3.26
C LEU A 8 -4.63 20.33 -2.30
N PRO A 9 -5.58 21.29 -2.34
CA PRO A 9 -5.57 22.44 -1.43
C PRO A 9 -5.47 22.04 0.05
N GLU A 10 -6.15 20.98 0.44
CA GLU A 10 -6.17 20.44 1.80
C GLU A 10 -4.77 20.04 2.30
N ASN A 11 -3.89 19.56 1.43
CA ASN A 11 -2.54 19.17 1.83
C ASN A 11 -1.70 20.36 2.29
N LYS A 12 -1.94 21.57 1.74
CA LYS A 12 -1.24 22.79 2.18
C LYS A 12 -1.62 23.18 3.59
N GLU A 13 -2.91 23.15 3.89
CA GLU A 13 -3.42 23.45 5.22
C GLU A 13 -2.90 22.49 6.28
N VAL A 14 -2.85 21.19 5.93
CA VAL A 14 -2.27 20.14 6.79
C VAL A 14 -0.79 20.40 7.06
N LEU A 15 -0.03 20.75 6.02
CA LEU A 15 1.40 21.03 6.13
C LEU A 15 1.66 22.30 6.96
N GLU A 16 0.86 23.34 6.79
CA GLU A 16 0.94 24.56 7.59
C GLU A 16 0.66 24.27 9.07
N SER A 17 -0.38 23.51 9.35
CA SER A 17 -0.72 23.06 10.70
C SER A 17 0.41 22.22 11.33
N LEU A 18 1.00 21.31 10.56
CA LEU A 18 2.13 20.50 11.01
C LEU A 18 3.37 21.36 11.31
N ASN A 19 3.66 22.35 10.47
CA ASN A 19 4.78 23.28 10.69
C ASN A 19 4.65 24.06 12.00
N VAL A 20 3.43 24.34 12.43
CA VAL A 20 3.15 25.03 13.69
C VAL A 20 3.23 24.06 14.89
N SER A 21 2.63 22.88 14.78
CA SER A 21 2.54 21.92 15.89
C SER A 21 3.85 21.13 16.13
N ASP A 22 4.52 20.76 15.04
CA ASP A 22 5.85 20.08 15.07
C ASP A 22 6.72 20.60 13.93
N PRO A 23 7.51 21.65 14.15
CA PRO A 23 8.39 22.22 13.13
C PRO A 23 9.42 21.25 12.56
N LYS A 24 9.85 20.23 13.31
CA LYS A 24 10.81 19.24 12.82
C LYS A 24 10.16 18.29 11.82
N ALA A 25 9.01 17.75 12.16
CA ALA A 25 8.22 16.93 11.23
C ALA A 25 7.79 17.75 10.01
N GLY A 26 7.38 19.01 10.22
CA GLY A 26 7.05 19.94 9.15
C GLY A 26 8.19 20.18 8.17
N ASN A 27 9.42 20.37 8.65
CA ASN A 27 10.59 20.52 7.78
C ASN A 27 10.87 19.27 6.94
N VAL A 28 10.76 18.09 7.51
CA VAL A 28 10.91 16.81 6.79
C VAL A 28 9.82 16.66 5.74
N SER A 29 8.57 16.92 6.11
CA SER A 29 7.43 16.85 5.18
C SER A 29 7.55 17.85 4.02
N ASN A 30 7.97 19.08 4.28
CA ASN A 30 8.28 20.09 3.25
C ASN A 30 9.34 19.59 2.26
N TYR A 31 10.40 18.97 2.79
CA TYR A 31 11.47 18.43 1.95
C TYR A 31 10.97 17.30 1.05
N ILE A 32 10.22 16.36 1.61
CA ILE A 32 9.66 15.22 0.89
C ILE A 32 8.66 15.68 -0.17
N GLU A 33 7.77 16.61 0.16
CA GLU A 33 6.82 17.17 -0.79
C GLU A 33 7.51 17.85 -1.98
N ARG A 34 8.51 18.70 -1.71
CA ARG A 34 9.20 19.46 -2.77
C ARG A 34 10.06 18.61 -3.68
N ASN A 35 10.67 17.56 -3.16
CA ASN A 35 11.66 16.76 -3.91
C ASN A 35 11.09 15.44 -4.44
N ALA A 36 10.11 14.87 -3.78
CA ALA A 36 9.55 13.57 -4.12
C ALA A 36 8.04 13.61 -4.46
N CYS A 37 7.40 14.76 -4.33
CA CYS A 37 5.95 14.94 -4.60
C CYS A 37 5.05 14.06 -3.73
N TYR A 38 5.45 13.80 -2.49
CA TYR A 38 4.61 13.11 -1.51
C TYR A 38 4.03 14.12 -0.52
N PRO A 39 2.75 14.50 -0.64
CA PRO A 39 2.12 15.44 0.28
C PRO A 39 1.84 14.78 1.63
N VAL A 40 1.72 15.61 2.66
CA VAL A 40 1.29 15.18 3.99
C VAL A 40 -0.24 15.09 4.05
N TYR A 41 -0.73 14.09 4.77
CA TYR A 41 -2.16 13.85 4.99
C TYR A 41 -2.48 13.90 6.48
N GLN A 42 -3.75 14.11 6.80
CA GLN A 42 -4.33 13.95 8.14
C GLN A 42 -5.54 13.01 8.09
N ASN A 43 -6.11 12.71 9.23
CA ASN A 43 -7.23 11.76 9.37
C ASN A 43 -6.88 10.37 8.85
N THR A 44 -5.62 9.98 9.02
CA THR A 44 -5.09 8.68 8.63
C THR A 44 -5.09 7.78 9.85
N ASP A 45 -5.80 6.67 9.78
CA ASP A 45 -5.73 5.61 10.79
C ASP A 45 -4.55 4.70 10.48
N VAL A 46 -3.71 4.45 11.48
CA VAL A 46 -2.47 3.68 11.32
C VAL A 46 -2.40 2.56 12.35
N THR A 47 -2.27 1.35 11.87
CA THR A 47 -2.00 0.19 12.71
C THR A 47 -0.57 -0.31 12.48
N TYR A 48 0.22 -0.41 13.53
CA TYR A 48 1.56 -0.97 13.48
C TYR A 48 1.56 -2.42 13.97
N PHE A 49 2.20 -3.29 13.22
CA PHE A 49 2.42 -4.68 13.58
C PHE A 49 3.90 -4.91 13.90
N ASP A 50 4.21 -5.34 15.10
CA ASP A 50 5.57 -5.64 15.57
C ASP A 50 6.12 -6.98 15.01
N GLU A 51 5.24 -7.83 14.47
CA GLU A 51 5.56 -9.11 13.86
C GLU A 51 4.91 -9.23 12.47
N ALA A 52 5.66 -9.66 11.47
CA ALA A 52 5.17 -9.83 10.11
C ALA A 52 3.96 -10.79 10.03
N VAL A 53 3.95 -11.82 10.87
CA VAL A 53 2.83 -12.79 10.92
C VAL A 53 1.53 -12.11 11.34
N LYS A 54 1.55 -11.21 12.31
CA LYS A 54 0.35 -10.47 12.74
C LYS A 54 -0.18 -9.57 11.61
N GLY A 55 0.73 -8.94 10.86
CA GLY A 55 0.35 -8.16 9.68
C GLY A 55 -0.29 -9.02 8.60
N LEU A 56 0.27 -10.20 8.33
CA LEU A 56 -0.29 -11.16 7.37
C LEU A 56 -1.69 -11.62 7.80
N GLU A 57 -1.89 -11.99 9.06
CA GLU A 57 -3.21 -12.41 9.56
C GLU A 57 -4.26 -11.32 9.44
N ALA A 58 -3.89 -10.07 9.75
CA ALA A 58 -4.78 -8.92 9.57
C ALA A 58 -5.11 -8.72 8.08
N GLN A 59 -4.13 -8.79 7.20
CA GLN A 59 -4.31 -8.68 5.75
C GLN A 59 -5.26 -9.75 5.22
N LEU A 60 -5.05 -11.03 5.58
CA LEU A 60 -5.92 -12.13 5.17
C LEU A 60 -7.37 -11.92 5.66
N THR A 61 -7.52 -11.43 6.89
CA THR A 61 -8.83 -11.13 7.47
C THR A 61 -9.56 -10.03 6.67
N ASP A 62 -8.85 -9.01 6.23
CA ASP A 62 -9.46 -7.90 5.48
C ASP A 62 -9.72 -8.28 4.03
N LEU A 63 -8.82 -9.03 3.38
CA LEU A 63 -9.05 -9.58 2.04
C LEU A 63 -10.30 -10.47 2.00
N ALA A 64 -10.50 -11.30 3.02
CA ALA A 64 -11.66 -12.18 3.12
C ALA A 64 -13.01 -11.44 3.23
N LYS A 65 -13.00 -10.16 3.65
CA LYS A 65 -14.19 -9.30 3.75
C LYS A 65 -14.51 -8.53 2.48
N ALA A 66 -13.61 -8.53 1.50
CA ALA A 66 -13.81 -7.76 0.28
C ALA A 66 -15.04 -8.24 -0.50
N GLU A 67 -15.88 -7.30 -0.91
CA GLU A 67 -17.15 -7.59 -1.60
C GLU A 67 -17.19 -7.11 -3.05
N GLN A 68 -16.35 -6.13 -3.41
CA GLN A 68 -16.40 -5.51 -4.73
C GLN A 68 -15.09 -5.71 -5.51
N PHE A 69 -13.94 -5.30 -4.93
CA PHE A 69 -12.65 -5.43 -5.58
C PHE A 69 -11.51 -5.61 -4.59
N ILE A 70 -10.41 -6.20 -5.07
CA ILE A 70 -9.11 -6.29 -4.41
C ILE A 70 -8.06 -5.85 -5.43
N PHE A 71 -7.34 -4.76 -5.16
CA PHE A 71 -6.19 -4.32 -5.94
C PHE A 71 -4.96 -4.37 -5.05
N MET A 72 -3.97 -5.14 -5.47
CA MET A 72 -2.72 -5.35 -4.74
C MET A 72 -1.53 -5.00 -5.61
N GLU A 73 -0.49 -4.46 -4.99
CA GLU A 73 0.77 -4.16 -5.66
C GLU A 73 1.93 -4.66 -4.79
N TYR A 74 2.81 -5.45 -5.39
CA TYR A 74 4.01 -6.00 -4.76
C TYR A 74 5.25 -5.76 -5.61
N HIS A 75 6.36 -5.42 -4.98
CA HIS A 75 7.65 -5.40 -5.66
C HIS A 75 8.13 -6.81 -6.01
N ALA A 76 7.94 -7.77 -5.09
CA ALA A 76 8.29 -9.17 -5.31
C ALA A 76 7.23 -10.08 -4.71
N ILE A 77 6.90 -11.13 -5.45
CA ILE A 77 6.06 -12.24 -4.97
C ILE A 77 6.94 -13.48 -4.98
N GLU A 78 7.04 -14.13 -3.83
CA GLU A 78 7.68 -15.42 -3.66
C GLU A 78 6.59 -16.46 -3.38
N ASP A 79 6.59 -17.55 -4.17
CA ASP A 79 5.61 -18.64 -4.05
C ASP A 79 5.93 -19.52 -2.82
N GLU A 80 5.73 -18.93 -1.66
CA GLU A 80 6.02 -19.47 -0.34
C GLU A 80 4.80 -19.34 0.58
N TYR A 81 4.97 -19.68 1.85
CA TYR A 81 3.91 -19.75 2.86
C TYR A 81 2.98 -18.53 2.89
N ALA A 82 3.50 -17.32 2.82
CA ALA A 82 2.68 -16.11 2.91
C ALA A 82 1.81 -15.93 1.67
N TRP A 83 2.42 -16.10 0.48
CA TRP A 83 1.70 -15.93 -0.78
C TRP A 83 0.64 -17.01 -0.99
N SER A 84 0.93 -18.26 -0.72
CA SER A 84 -0.03 -19.36 -0.87
C SER A 84 -1.32 -19.15 -0.03
N ARG A 85 -1.19 -18.53 1.15
CA ARG A 85 -2.34 -18.17 1.98
C ARG A 85 -3.15 -17.01 1.39
N ILE A 86 -2.46 -15.99 0.88
CA ILE A 86 -3.09 -14.86 0.18
C ILE A 86 -3.83 -15.37 -1.05
N GLU A 87 -3.17 -16.15 -1.90
CA GLU A 87 -3.74 -16.73 -3.12
C GLU A 87 -5.01 -17.53 -2.83
N THR A 88 -5.02 -18.37 -1.80
CA THR A 88 -6.21 -19.10 -1.38
C THR A 88 -7.41 -18.17 -1.12
N VAL A 89 -7.19 -17.07 -0.40
CA VAL A 89 -8.26 -16.09 -0.14
C VAL A 89 -8.66 -15.36 -1.41
N LEU A 90 -7.71 -14.98 -2.27
CA LEU A 90 -8.01 -14.32 -3.54
C LEU A 90 -8.87 -15.21 -4.45
N GLU A 91 -8.55 -16.50 -4.56
CA GLU A 91 -9.36 -17.47 -5.32
C GLU A 91 -10.80 -17.56 -4.79
N GLU A 92 -10.96 -17.61 -3.47
CA GLU A 92 -12.29 -17.62 -2.86
C GLU A 92 -13.09 -16.35 -3.19
N ARG A 93 -12.43 -15.20 -3.18
CA ARG A 93 -13.08 -13.92 -3.51
C ARG A 93 -13.43 -13.83 -5.00
N VAL A 94 -12.54 -14.28 -5.89
CA VAL A 94 -12.86 -14.39 -7.32
C VAL A 94 -14.08 -15.28 -7.57
N LYS A 95 -14.14 -16.46 -6.92
CA LYS A 95 -15.32 -17.36 -6.98
C LYS A 95 -16.60 -16.71 -6.46
N ALA A 96 -16.47 -15.75 -5.53
CA ALA A 96 -17.57 -14.95 -5.01
C ALA A 96 -17.96 -13.75 -5.90
N GLY A 97 -17.23 -13.52 -7.01
CA GLY A 97 -17.49 -12.43 -7.96
C GLY A 97 -16.75 -11.13 -7.67
N VAL A 98 -15.79 -11.14 -6.77
CA VAL A 98 -14.94 -9.97 -6.46
C VAL A 98 -13.91 -9.78 -7.58
N GLU A 99 -13.73 -8.55 -8.04
CA GLU A 99 -12.68 -8.20 -9.00
C GLU A 99 -11.31 -8.20 -8.33
N VAL A 100 -10.40 -9.07 -8.76
CA VAL A 100 -9.04 -9.15 -8.20
C VAL A 100 -8.01 -8.74 -9.25
N ARG A 101 -7.14 -7.79 -8.89
CA ARG A 101 -5.98 -7.39 -9.70
C ARG A 101 -4.75 -7.38 -8.83
N VAL A 102 -3.72 -8.10 -9.26
CA VAL A 102 -2.41 -8.13 -8.61
C VAL A 102 -1.37 -7.58 -9.59
N PHE A 103 -0.68 -6.53 -9.17
CA PHE A 103 0.45 -5.96 -9.88
C PHE A 103 1.73 -6.38 -9.17
N TYR A 104 2.73 -6.76 -9.92
CA TYR A 104 4.05 -7.06 -9.37
C TYR A 104 5.16 -6.71 -10.37
N ASP A 105 6.36 -6.51 -9.85
CA ASP A 105 7.53 -6.29 -10.68
C ASP A 105 8.06 -7.65 -11.18
N ASP A 106 8.16 -7.79 -12.50
CA ASP A 106 8.61 -9.03 -13.14
C ASP A 106 10.06 -9.37 -12.79
N MET A 107 10.93 -8.36 -12.75
CA MET A 107 12.33 -8.55 -12.36
C MET A 107 12.48 -8.88 -10.88
N GLY A 108 11.67 -8.28 -10.03
CA GLY A 108 11.64 -8.57 -8.59
C GLY A 108 11.11 -9.97 -8.27
N SER A 109 10.28 -10.52 -9.15
CA SER A 109 9.64 -11.84 -8.97
C SER A 109 10.28 -12.95 -9.80
N ILE A 110 11.25 -12.62 -10.67
CA ILE A 110 11.91 -13.60 -11.54
C ILE A 110 12.59 -14.71 -10.72
N GLY A 111 12.22 -15.95 -10.96
CA GLY A 111 12.70 -17.11 -10.21
C GLY A 111 11.84 -17.53 -9.02
N PHE A 112 10.84 -16.73 -8.64
CA PHE A 112 9.90 -17.06 -7.56
C PHE A 112 8.49 -17.36 -8.08
N VAL A 113 8.02 -16.63 -9.06
CA VAL A 113 6.69 -16.87 -9.65
C VAL A 113 6.80 -17.84 -10.81
N ASN A 114 6.25 -19.02 -10.63
CA ASN A 114 6.10 -19.98 -11.72
C ASN A 114 4.80 -19.65 -12.46
N LEU A 115 4.89 -18.85 -13.52
CA LEU A 115 3.75 -18.40 -14.32
C LEU A 115 3.14 -19.54 -15.12
N SER A 116 2.61 -20.55 -14.46
CA SER A 116 1.72 -21.55 -15.05
C SER A 116 0.27 -21.18 -14.68
N PHE A 117 -0.24 -20.14 -15.33
CA PHE A 117 -1.66 -19.85 -15.36
C PHE A 117 -2.31 -20.49 -16.58
#